data_e9dd87bfe1010e43006d1e01c4262365
#
_entry.id   e9dd87bfe1010e43006d1e01c4262365
#
_cell.length_a   1.000
_cell.length_b   1.000
_cell.length_c   1.000
_cell.angle_alpha   90.00
_cell.angle_beta   90.00
_cell.angle_gamma   90.00
#
_symmetry.space_group_name_H-M   'P 1'
#
loop_
_entity.id
_entity.type
_entity.pdbx_description
1 polymer ?
#
loop_
_entity_poly.entity_id
_entity_poly.type
_entity_poly.pdbx_seq_one_letter_code
_entity_poly.pdbx_strand_id
1 'polypeptide(L)'
;MRGVDRILIVLAGLLLLLIGQTIYLLNYRRQVSQISSQLSFIMEHESRKLVATQLKPREIGRLVRKCNNLLSRQRAMGEQFSRKNQEMNLAITSLSHDIRTPLTSLDGYLQLALRTEAEQEKGRYVALAQSRIQQIIKLVDELFLYTKLQNPEYSLELQPVDVMEVLKRNLFTFIDAFAGSESEPELRLPEYSPRVMGDIHALERIFTNIIGNYFIHGEGQLAIEVEDRQEMLCIRFTNRLKAGSRVDTEKIFTRFYKEDPSRTRHSSGLGLSIVKALMEKNERAC
;
A
#
# COMPACT_ATOMS: atom_id res chain seq x y z
N MET A 1 -66.78 -47.95 32.45
CA MET A 1 -65.93 -47.02 33.17
C MET A 1 -64.46 -47.01 32.68
N ARG A 2 -63.74 -48.15 32.60
CA ARG A 2 -62.33 -48.19 32.24
C ARG A 2 -61.92 -47.61 30.82
N GLY A 3 -62.87 -47.59 29.84
CA GLY A 3 -62.59 -47.06 28.49
C GLY A 3 -62.63 -45.55 28.39
N VAL A 4 -63.52 -44.89 29.13
CA VAL A 4 -63.66 -43.43 29.15
C VAL A 4 -62.47 -42.78 29.83
N ASP A 5 -61.95 -43.36 30.92
CA ASP A 5 -60.77 -42.85 31.65
C ASP A 5 -59.52 -42.91 30.79
N ARG A 6 -59.33 -43.95 29.96
CA ARG A 6 -58.23 -44.06 29.02
C ARG A 6 -58.25 -42.95 27.90
N ILE A 7 -59.45 -42.69 27.37
CA ILE A 7 -59.67 -41.66 26.36
C ILE A 7 -59.34 -40.24 26.94
N LEU A 8 -59.82 -40.01 28.20
CA LEU A 8 -59.52 -38.75 28.90
C LEU A 8 -58.03 -38.54 29.15
N ILE A 9 -57.30 -39.58 29.55
CA ILE A 9 -55.85 -39.51 29.74
C ILE A 9 -55.12 -39.23 28.43
N VAL A 10 -55.51 -39.82 27.30
CA VAL A 10 -54.93 -39.61 25.99
C VAL A 10 -55.20 -38.19 25.51
N LEU A 11 -56.45 -37.68 25.71
CA LEU A 11 -56.82 -36.30 25.39
C LEU A 11 -56.04 -35.27 26.23
N ALA A 12 -55.88 -35.55 27.51
CA ALA A 12 -55.07 -34.68 28.40
C ALA A 12 -53.57 -34.65 27.96
N GLY A 13 -53.02 -35.82 27.58
CA GLY A 13 -51.65 -35.92 27.04
C GLY A 13 -51.47 -35.16 25.73
N LEU A 14 -52.42 -35.27 24.80
CA LEU A 14 -52.44 -34.49 23.55
C LEU A 14 -52.52 -32.98 23.79
N LEU A 15 -53.37 -32.57 24.73
CA LEU A 15 -53.51 -31.15 25.11
C LEU A 15 -52.21 -30.58 25.69
N LEU A 16 -51.56 -31.33 26.59
CA LEU A 16 -50.26 -30.92 27.14
C LEU A 16 -49.18 -30.83 26.07
N LEU A 17 -49.16 -31.75 25.11
CA LEU A 17 -48.24 -31.74 23.99
C LEU A 17 -48.47 -30.51 23.07
N LEU A 18 -49.73 -30.19 22.77
CA LEU A 18 -50.12 -29.00 22.02
C LEU A 18 -49.71 -27.69 22.75
N ILE A 19 -49.92 -27.59 24.04
CA ILE A 19 -49.51 -26.44 24.86
C ILE A 19 -47.98 -26.32 24.82
N GLY A 20 -47.24 -27.40 25.03
CA GLY A 20 -45.78 -27.41 24.95
C GLY A 20 -45.25 -26.95 23.58
N GLN A 21 -45.87 -27.47 22.50
CA GLN A 21 -45.52 -27.08 21.13
C GLN A 21 -45.82 -25.59 20.86
N THR A 22 -46.93 -25.08 21.37
CA THR A 22 -47.31 -23.66 21.21
C THR A 22 -46.34 -22.75 21.96
N ILE A 23 -45.98 -23.09 23.18
CA ILE A 23 -44.98 -22.34 23.97
C ILE A 23 -43.62 -22.34 23.26
N TYR A 24 -43.19 -23.49 22.72
CA TYR A 24 -41.96 -23.59 21.96
C TYR A 24 -41.96 -22.70 20.73
N LEU A 25 -43.01 -22.71 19.92
CA LEU A 25 -43.17 -21.85 18.73
C LEU A 25 -43.20 -20.36 19.07
N LEU A 26 -43.87 -19.97 20.15
CA LEU A 26 -43.89 -18.56 20.60
C LEU A 26 -42.50 -18.10 21.02
N ASN A 27 -41.78 -18.91 21.77
CA ASN A 27 -40.39 -18.58 22.15
C ASN A 27 -39.46 -18.54 20.94
N TYR A 28 -39.61 -19.43 19.98
CA TYR A 28 -38.87 -19.44 18.74
C TYR A 28 -39.10 -18.13 17.93
N ARG A 29 -40.38 -17.75 17.75
CA ARG A 29 -40.74 -16.48 17.05
C ARG A 29 -40.17 -15.24 17.73
N ARG A 30 -40.25 -15.18 19.07
CA ARG A 30 -39.68 -14.06 19.85
C ARG A 30 -38.18 -13.95 19.63
N GLN A 31 -37.46 -15.03 19.61
CA GLN A 31 -35.99 -15.01 19.42
C GLN A 31 -35.60 -14.65 18.00
N VAL A 32 -36.31 -15.13 16.99
CA VAL A 32 -36.07 -14.70 15.61
C VAL A 32 -36.29 -13.17 15.46
N SER A 33 -37.35 -12.66 16.05
CA SER A 33 -37.64 -11.22 16.09
C SER A 33 -36.54 -10.42 16.82
N GLN A 34 -36.01 -10.94 17.94
CA GLN A 34 -34.89 -10.33 18.66
C GLN A 34 -33.60 -10.31 17.83
N ILE A 35 -33.28 -11.39 17.11
CA ILE A 35 -32.12 -11.42 16.20
C ILE A 35 -32.29 -10.39 15.10
N SER A 36 -33.48 -10.29 14.50
CA SER A 36 -33.79 -9.28 13.47
C SER A 36 -33.60 -7.87 14.00
N SER A 37 -34.18 -7.55 15.17
CA SER A 37 -34.03 -6.21 15.76
C SER A 37 -32.60 -5.87 16.16
N GLN A 38 -31.82 -6.87 16.64
CA GLN A 38 -30.38 -6.65 16.90
C GLN A 38 -29.60 -6.35 15.61
N LEU A 39 -29.90 -7.06 14.51
CA LEU A 39 -29.29 -6.80 13.21
C LEU A 39 -29.63 -5.40 12.71
N SER A 40 -30.92 -5.00 12.74
CA SER A 40 -31.33 -3.65 12.34
C SER A 40 -30.63 -2.59 13.17
N PHE A 41 -30.58 -2.75 14.50
CA PHE A 41 -29.87 -1.83 15.37
C PHE A 41 -28.37 -1.70 15.05
N ILE A 42 -27.71 -2.86 14.78
CA ILE A 42 -26.27 -2.88 14.40
C ILE A 42 -26.04 -2.16 13.09
N MET A 43 -26.94 -2.32 12.12
CA MET A 43 -26.84 -1.67 10.80
C MET A 43 -27.09 -0.16 10.87
N GLU A 44 -28.10 0.28 11.63
CA GLU A 44 -28.44 1.71 11.75
C GLU A 44 -27.42 2.52 12.57
N HIS A 45 -26.83 1.90 13.58
CA HIS A 45 -25.96 2.63 14.54
C HIS A 45 -24.48 2.28 14.41
N GLU A 46 -24.07 1.56 13.35
CA GLU A 46 -22.69 1.08 13.14
C GLU A 46 -22.07 0.42 14.40
N SER A 47 -22.93 -0.18 15.22
CA SER A 47 -22.56 -0.71 16.54
C SER A 47 -21.60 -1.89 16.42
N ARG A 48 -20.54 -1.90 17.24
CA ARG A 48 -19.59 -3.03 17.30
C ARG A 48 -20.14 -4.26 18.04
N LYS A 49 -21.39 -4.27 18.50
CA LYS A 49 -22.00 -5.42 19.15
C LYS A 49 -22.16 -6.60 18.21
N LEU A 50 -22.10 -7.80 18.74
CA LEU A 50 -22.38 -9.04 18.02
C LEU A 50 -23.83 -9.44 18.29
N VAL A 51 -24.43 -10.15 17.34
CA VAL A 51 -25.75 -10.75 17.53
C VAL A 51 -25.61 -11.87 18.54
N ALA A 52 -26.47 -11.85 19.57
CA ALA A 52 -26.54 -12.88 20.62
C ALA A 52 -27.89 -13.59 20.61
N THR A 53 -27.91 -14.87 20.95
CA THR A 53 -29.13 -15.69 21.11
C THR A 53 -29.03 -16.52 22.36
N GLN A 54 -30.16 -16.66 23.04
CA GLN A 54 -30.30 -17.53 24.23
C GLN A 54 -30.81 -18.93 23.87
N LEU A 55 -31.32 -19.11 22.65
CA LEU A 55 -31.82 -20.42 22.19
C LEU A 55 -30.66 -21.36 21.80
N LYS A 56 -30.85 -22.63 22.17
CA LYS A 56 -29.92 -23.73 21.87
C LYS A 56 -30.20 -24.52 20.57
N PRO A 57 -31.25 -24.28 19.72
CA PRO A 57 -31.35 -24.98 18.46
C PRO A 57 -30.08 -24.79 17.64
N ARG A 58 -29.50 -25.89 17.17
CA ARG A 58 -28.22 -25.89 16.43
C ARG A 58 -28.27 -25.01 15.18
N GLU A 59 -29.43 -24.89 14.53
CA GLU A 59 -29.68 -24.12 13.32
C GLU A 59 -29.57 -22.63 13.57
N ILE A 60 -30.21 -22.12 14.61
CA ILE A 60 -30.15 -20.70 14.99
C ILE A 60 -28.74 -20.32 15.43
N GLY A 61 -28.10 -21.14 16.24
CA GLY A 61 -26.72 -20.92 16.65
C GLY A 61 -25.75 -20.88 15.44
N ARG A 62 -26.01 -21.71 14.42
CA ARG A 62 -25.24 -21.70 13.16
C ARG A 62 -25.50 -20.44 12.36
N LEU A 63 -26.75 -19.98 12.26
CA LEU A 63 -27.13 -18.75 11.60
C LEU A 63 -26.48 -17.53 12.26
N VAL A 64 -26.58 -17.41 13.59
CA VAL A 64 -25.97 -16.30 14.37
C VAL A 64 -24.45 -16.26 14.16
N ARG A 65 -23.77 -17.41 14.19
CA ARG A 65 -22.32 -17.45 13.88
C ARG A 65 -22.01 -16.96 12.47
N LYS A 66 -22.79 -17.35 11.46
CA LYS A 66 -22.60 -16.88 10.08
C LYS A 66 -22.85 -15.37 9.97
N CYS A 67 -23.90 -14.84 10.61
CA CYS A 67 -24.16 -13.40 10.66
C CYS A 67 -23.02 -12.64 11.33
N ASN A 68 -22.53 -13.12 12.47
CA ASN A 68 -21.41 -12.49 13.17
C ASN A 68 -20.11 -12.52 12.33
N ASN A 69 -19.85 -13.60 11.60
CA ASN A 69 -18.71 -13.66 10.68
C ASN A 69 -18.85 -12.66 9.53
N LEU A 70 -20.04 -12.51 8.97
CA LEU A 70 -20.30 -11.50 7.93
C LEU A 70 -20.11 -10.08 8.47
N LEU A 71 -20.65 -9.76 9.64
CA LEU A 71 -20.49 -8.48 10.30
C LEU A 71 -19.00 -8.18 10.59
N SER A 72 -18.24 -9.18 11.06
CA SER A 72 -16.81 -9.04 11.32
C SER A 72 -16.01 -8.76 10.03
N ARG A 73 -16.34 -9.47 8.94
CA ARG A 73 -15.72 -9.23 7.62
C ARG A 73 -16.05 -7.84 7.08
N GLN A 74 -17.32 -7.43 7.15
CA GLN A 74 -17.74 -6.09 6.71
C GLN A 74 -17.01 -4.99 7.47
N ARG A 75 -16.85 -5.14 8.79
CA ARG A 75 -16.09 -4.18 9.62
C ARG A 75 -14.62 -4.13 9.24
N ALA A 76 -13.99 -5.29 9.08
CA ALA A 76 -12.59 -5.37 8.65
C ALA A 76 -12.39 -4.69 7.29
N MET A 77 -13.32 -4.90 6.35
CA MET A 77 -13.30 -4.21 5.04
C MET A 77 -13.49 -2.69 5.19
N GLY A 78 -14.42 -2.25 6.04
CA GLY A 78 -14.65 -0.82 6.32
C GLY A 78 -13.43 -0.15 6.95
N GLU A 79 -12.81 -0.78 7.94
CA GLU A 79 -11.57 -0.30 8.56
C GLU A 79 -10.41 -0.25 7.56
N GLN A 80 -10.27 -1.26 6.71
CA GLN A 80 -9.25 -1.27 5.67
C GLN A 80 -9.47 -0.17 4.63
N PHE A 81 -10.73 0.06 4.23
CA PHE A 81 -11.09 1.13 3.31
C PHE A 81 -10.83 2.52 3.92
N SER A 82 -11.21 2.72 5.19
CA SER A 82 -10.95 3.95 5.91
C SER A 82 -9.44 4.24 6.03
N ARG A 83 -8.64 3.23 6.38
CA ARG A 83 -7.17 3.36 6.40
C ARG A 83 -6.61 3.75 5.04
N LYS A 84 -7.05 3.07 3.97
CA LYS A 84 -6.60 3.41 2.60
C LYS A 84 -6.97 4.84 2.20
N ASN A 85 -8.17 5.30 2.54
CA ASN A 85 -8.59 6.68 2.29
C ASN A 85 -7.76 7.69 3.08
N GLN A 86 -7.49 7.40 4.34
CA GLN A 86 -6.63 8.26 5.17
C GLN A 86 -5.21 8.35 4.62
N GLU A 87 -4.62 7.21 4.21
CA GLU A 87 -3.32 7.17 3.56
C GLU A 87 -3.30 7.99 2.26
N MET A 88 -4.37 7.89 1.45
CA MET A 88 -4.50 8.64 0.21
C MET A 88 -4.62 10.16 0.44
N ASN A 89 -5.38 10.58 1.45
CA ASN A 89 -5.51 11.98 1.82
C ASN A 89 -4.17 12.56 2.33
N LEU A 90 -3.44 11.81 3.15
CA LEU A 90 -2.09 12.18 3.59
C LEU A 90 -1.14 12.30 2.39
N ALA A 91 -1.25 11.37 1.43
CA ALA A 91 -0.51 11.38 0.18
C ALA A 91 -0.72 12.68 -0.61
N ILE A 92 -1.97 13.02 -0.86
CA ILE A 92 -2.35 14.23 -1.62
C ILE A 92 -1.86 15.50 -0.89
N THR A 93 -2.00 15.55 0.43
CA THR A 93 -1.56 16.69 1.25
C THR A 93 -0.04 16.87 1.19
N SER A 94 0.72 15.79 1.38
CA SER A 94 2.19 15.82 1.30
C SER A 94 2.67 16.22 -0.08
N LEU A 95 2.09 15.64 -1.13
CA LEU A 95 2.44 15.96 -2.50
C LEU A 95 2.11 17.42 -2.86
N SER A 96 0.97 17.92 -2.41
CA SER A 96 0.58 19.33 -2.63
C SER A 96 1.62 20.30 -2.03
N HIS A 97 2.16 19.97 -0.87
CA HIS A 97 3.25 20.72 -0.25
C HIS A 97 4.54 20.60 -1.06
N ASP A 98 4.89 19.38 -1.50
CA ASP A 98 6.13 19.11 -2.24
C ASP A 98 6.12 19.70 -3.67
N ILE A 99 4.94 19.89 -4.28
CA ILE A 99 4.76 20.61 -5.55
C ILE A 99 4.80 22.13 -5.34
N ARG A 100 4.21 22.64 -4.25
CA ARG A 100 4.16 24.09 -4.00
C ARG A 100 5.56 24.70 -3.90
N THR A 101 6.48 24.02 -3.25
CA THR A 101 7.86 24.51 -3.04
C THR A 101 8.61 24.77 -4.36
N PRO A 102 8.76 23.80 -5.29
CA PRO A 102 9.41 24.04 -6.57
C PRO A 102 8.61 25.01 -7.46
N LEU A 103 7.27 25.04 -7.36
CA LEU A 103 6.44 25.98 -8.10
C LEU A 103 6.69 27.43 -7.66
N THR A 104 6.78 27.71 -6.37
CA THR A 104 7.14 29.02 -5.85
C THR A 104 8.56 29.43 -6.26
N SER A 105 9.51 28.49 -6.25
CA SER A 105 10.87 28.74 -6.70
C SER A 105 10.95 29.00 -8.20
N LEU A 106 10.18 28.28 -9.00
CA LEU A 106 10.02 28.47 -10.44
C LEU A 106 9.55 29.91 -10.74
N ASP A 107 8.47 30.35 -10.10
CA ASP A 107 7.94 31.69 -10.25
C ASP A 107 8.99 32.76 -9.88
N GLY A 108 9.68 32.57 -8.76
CA GLY A 108 10.77 33.47 -8.34
C GLY A 108 11.90 33.56 -9.35
N TYR A 109 12.36 32.45 -9.94
CA TYR A 109 13.41 32.46 -10.96
C TYR A 109 12.96 33.13 -12.26
N LEU A 110 11.70 32.91 -12.67
CA LEU A 110 11.15 33.61 -13.84
C LEU A 110 11.05 35.11 -13.61
N GLN A 111 10.63 35.55 -12.42
CA GLN A 111 10.60 36.99 -12.09
C GLN A 111 12.01 37.62 -12.09
N LEU A 112 13.02 36.89 -11.58
CA LEU A 112 14.40 37.32 -11.62
C LEU A 112 14.92 37.41 -13.06
N ALA A 113 14.63 36.40 -13.91
CA ALA A 113 14.99 36.41 -15.31
C ALA A 113 14.38 37.60 -16.10
N LEU A 114 13.15 38.01 -15.72
CA LEU A 114 12.46 39.13 -16.34
C LEU A 114 13.02 40.51 -15.90
N ARG A 115 13.63 40.58 -14.71
CA ARG A 115 14.14 41.84 -14.13
C ARG A 115 15.61 42.09 -14.41
N THR A 116 16.38 41.05 -14.76
CA THR A 116 17.82 41.20 -15.03
C THR A 116 18.07 41.60 -16.48
N GLU A 117 18.99 42.54 -16.69
CA GLU A 117 19.44 42.98 -18.02
C GLU A 117 20.63 42.16 -18.53
N ALA A 118 21.34 41.49 -17.63
CA ALA A 118 22.50 40.67 -17.97
C ALA A 118 22.07 39.35 -18.59
N GLU A 119 22.33 39.15 -19.88
CA GLU A 119 21.94 37.94 -20.63
C GLU A 119 22.49 36.64 -19.99
N GLN A 120 23.69 36.65 -19.43
CA GLN A 120 24.28 35.51 -18.75
C GLN A 120 23.51 35.12 -17.48
N GLU A 121 23.08 36.07 -16.66
CA GLU A 121 22.27 35.83 -15.47
C GLU A 121 20.86 35.39 -15.85
N LYS A 122 20.28 35.99 -16.86
CA LYS A 122 18.97 35.58 -17.41
C LYS A 122 18.98 34.12 -17.84
N GLY A 123 20.00 33.71 -18.61
CA GLY A 123 20.17 32.29 -18.97
C GLY A 123 20.30 31.38 -17.78
N ARG A 124 21.02 31.79 -16.73
CA ARG A 124 21.13 31.03 -15.47
C ARG A 124 19.78 30.88 -14.76
N TYR A 125 18.98 31.93 -14.63
CA TYR A 125 17.67 31.87 -14.00
C TYR A 125 16.69 31.00 -14.79
N VAL A 126 16.73 31.09 -16.14
CA VAL A 126 15.92 30.19 -17.00
C VAL A 126 16.29 28.72 -16.79
N ALA A 127 17.58 28.40 -16.74
CA ALA A 127 18.03 27.02 -16.46
C ALA A 127 17.59 26.52 -15.09
N LEU A 128 17.63 27.36 -14.05
CA LEU A 128 17.11 27.04 -12.73
C LEU A 128 15.59 26.81 -12.75
N ALA A 129 14.85 27.64 -13.48
CA ALA A 129 13.40 27.47 -13.67
C ALA A 129 13.08 26.16 -14.37
N GLN A 130 13.81 25.81 -15.44
CA GLN A 130 13.66 24.50 -16.12
C GLN A 130 13.93 23.33 -15.19
N SER A 131 14.96 23.41 -14.33
CA SER A 131 15.23 22.37 -13.31
C SER A 131 14.04 22.18 -12.36
N ARG A 132 13.33 23.26 -11.98
CA ARG A 132 12.13 23.16 -11.13
C ARG A 132 10.95 22.51 -11.84
N ILE A 133 10.78 22.79 -13.13
CA ILE A 133 9.77 22.12 -13.97
C ILE A 133 10.05 20.61 -13.99
N GLN A 134 11.28 20.17 -14.24
CA GLN A 134 11.64 18.75 -14.25
C GLN A 134 11.37 18.07 -12.89
N GLN A 135 11.64 18.78 -11.80
CA GLN A 135 11.32 18.31 -10.46
C GLN A 135 9.81 18.08 -10.26
N ILE A 136 8.96 19.02 -10.73
CA ILE A 136 7.51 18.91 -10.66
C ILE A 136 7.02 17.74 -11.51
N ILE A 137 7.50 17.60 -12.75
CA ILE A 137 7.15 16.48 -13.64
C ILE A 137 7.44 15.15 -12.94
N LYS A 138 8.63 15.00 -12.36
CA LYS A 138 9.01 13.77 -11.63
C LYS A 138 8.04 13.47 -10.48
N LEU A 139 7.63 14.48 -9.71
CA LEU A 139 6.67 14.28 -8.61
C LEU A 139 5.29 13.82 -9.11
N VAL A 140 4.83 14.40 -10.23
CA VAL A 140 3.55 14.01 -10.86
C VAL A 140 3.63 12.59 -11.40
N ASP A 141 4.72 12.21 -12.06
CA ASP A 141 4.94 10.85 -12.58
C ASP A 141 5.00 9.81 -11.46
N GLU A 142 5.63 10.15 -10.33
CA GLU A 142 5.66 9.29 -9.14
C GLU A 142 4.25 9.09 -8.55
N LEU A 143 3.44 10.16 -8.48
CA LEU A 143 2.04 10.05 -8.06
C LEU A 143 1.22 9.20 -9.03
N PHE A 144 1.37 9.44 -10.35
CA PHE A 144 0.63 8.69 -11.36
C PHE A 144 0.96 7.19 -11.29
N LEU A 145 2.25 6.86 -11.22
CA LEU A 145 2.66 5.47 -11.05
C LEU A 145 2.13 4.88 -9.74
N TYR A 146 2.20 5.64 -8.65
CA TYR A 146 1.66 5.22 -7.38
C TYR A 146 0.17 4.89 -7.46
N THR A 147 -0.65 5.75 -8.06
CA THR A 147 -2.09 5.52 -8.23
C THR A 147 -2.37 4.30 -9.11
N LYS A 148 -1.59 4.13 -10.18
CA LYS A 148 -1.66 2.98 -11.08
C LYS A 148 -1.36 1.65 -10.35
N LEU A 149 -0.33 1.65 -9.48
CA LEU A 149 0.03 0.48 -8.67
C LEU A 149 -1.02 0.11 -7.59
N GLN A 150 -1.88 1.07 -7.18
CA GLN A 150 -2.99 0.78 -6.26
C GLN A 150 -4.17 0.07 -6.94
N ASN A 151 -4.27 0.14 -8.26
CA ASN A 151 -5.30 -0.58 -9.00
C ASN A 151 -4.99 -2.09 -8.98
N PRO A 152 -5.89 -2.95 -8.46
CA PRO A 152 -5.72 -4.40 -8.49
C PRO A 152 -5.65 -4.97 -9.92
N GLU A 153 -6.31 -4.34 -10.88
CA GLU A 153 -6.34 -4.76 -12.28
C GLU A 153 -5.07 -4.40 -13.05
N TYR A 154 -4.24 -3.52 -12.50
CA TYR A 154 -2.97 -3.17 -13.13
C TYR A 154 -2.01 -4.35 -13.03
N SER A 155 -1.65 -4.92 -14.16
CA SER A 155 -0.65 -5.99 -14.32
C SER A 155 0.63 -5.46 -14.95
N LEU A 156 1.76 -6.09 -14.61
CA LEU A 156 3.05 -5.85 -15.24
C LEU A 156 3.12 -6.65 -16.56
N GLU A 157 3.83 -6.11 -17.55
CA GLU A 157 4.10 -6.79 -18.82
C GLU A 157 5.32 -7.69 -18.68
N LEU A 158 5.10 -8.92 -18.19
CA LEU A 158 6.18 -9.84 -17.93
C LEU A 158 6.77 -10.40 -19.23
N GLN A 159 8.09 -10.28 -19.37
CA GLN A 159 8.87 -10.85 -20.46
C GLN A 159 10.23 -11.32 -19.94
N PRO A 160 10.94 -12.20 -20.69
CA PRO A 160 12.30 -12.57 -20.32
C PRO A 160 13.23 -11.35 -20.41
N VAL A 161 13.70 -10.85 -19.27
CA VAL A 161 14.55 -9.65 -19.16
C VAL A 161 15.94 -10.03 -18.71
N ASP A 162 16.93 -9.48 -19.39
CA ASP A 162 18.33 -9.48 -18.94
C ASP A 162 18.50 -8.39 -17.87
N VAL A 163 18.52 -8.81 -16.62
CA VAL A 163 18.56 -7.90 -15.48
C VAL A 163 19.87 -7.13 -15.41
N MET A 164 20.97 -7.75 -15.87
CA MET A 164 22.29 -7.14 -15.85
C MET A 164 22.37 -5.99 -16.86
N GLU A 165 21.75 -6.15 -18.02
CA GLU A 165 21.66 -5.09 -19.03
C GLU A 165 20.85 -3.90 -18.49
N VAL A 166 19.70 -4.16 -17.87
CA VAL A 166 18.86 -3.10 -17.27
C VAL A 166 19.61 -2.38 -16.15
N LEU A 167 20.30 -3.12 -15.27
CA LEU A 167 21.09 -2.54 -14.19
C LEU A 167 22.23 -1.66 -14.72
N LYS A 168 23.01 -2.16 -15.68
CA LYS A 168 24.12 -1.40 -16.30
C LYS A 168 23.61 -0.13 -16.99
N ARG A 169 22.50 -0.22 -17.73
CA ARG A 169 21.87 0.96 -18.37
C ARG A 169 21.46 2.00 -17.34
N ASN A 170 20.85 1.56 -16.23
CA ASN A 170 20.49 2.46 -15.15
C ASN A 170 21.72 3.10 -14.49
N LEU A 171 22.75 2.34 -14.18
CA LEU A 171 24.00 2.88 -13.63
C LEU A 171 24.61 3.93 -14.55
N PHE A 172 24.57 3.71 -15.87
CA PHE A 172 25.07 4.66 -16.84
C PHE A 172 24.33 6.00 -16.80
N THR A 173 23.03 6.01 -16.48
CA THR A 173 22.28 7.28 -16.32
C THR A 173 22.75 8.12 -15.13
N PHE A 174 23.46 7.51 -14.18
CA PHE A 174 24.02 8.18 -13.01
C PHE A 174 25.53 8.45 -13.10
N ILE A 175 26.17 8.22 -14.28
CA ILE A 175 27.62 8.30 -14.43
C ILE A 175 28.18 9.66 -14.02
N ASP A 176 27.52 10.76 -14.43
CA ASP A 176 27.92 12.11 -14.07
C ASP A 176 27.78 12.39 -12.56
N ALA A 177 26.76 11.80 -11.93
CA ALA A 177 26.54 11.91 -10.49
C ALA A 177 27.61 11.14 -9.70
N PHE A 178 28.03 9.96 -10.17
CA PHE A 178 29.15 9.22 -9.59
C PHE A 178 30.47 9.95 -9.77
N ALA A 179 30.75 10.48 -10.97
CA ALA A 179 31.95 11.26 -11.24
C ALA A 179 32.04 12.52 -10.34
N GLY A 180 30.90 13.20 -10.12
CA GLY A 180 30.83 14.36 -9.22
C GLY A 180 30.96 14.04 -7.73
N SER A 181 30.72 12.79 -7.33
CA SER A 181 30.84 12.33 -5.92
C SER A 181 32.22 11.73 -5.59
N GLU A 182 33.13 11.65 -6.56
CA GLU A 182 34.44 10.96 -6.46
C GLU A 182 34.32 9.51 -5.92
N SER A 183 33.18 8.87 -6.14
CA SER A 183 32.86 7.54 -5.65
C SER A 183 32.33 6.66 -6.77
N GLU A 184 33.10 5.66 -7.17
CA GLU A 184 32.68 4.67 -8.13
C GLU A 184 31.93 3.52 -7.42
N PRO A 185 30.84 2.97 -8.02
CA PRO A 185 30.14 1.85 -7.44
C PRO A 185 31.00 0.57 -7.51
N GLU A 186 31.03 -0.21 -6.42
CA GLU A 186 31.63 -1.53 -6.40
C GLU A 186 30.61 -2.55 -6.95
N LEU A 187 30.96 -3.21 -8.05
CA LEU A 187 30.08 -4.16 -8.72
C LEU A 187 30.62 -5.61 -8.54
N ARG A 188 29.83 -6.45 -7.89
CA ARG A 188 30.05 -7.89 -7.77
C ARG A 188 28.98 -8.62 -8.56
N LEU A 189 29.27 -8.87 -9.83
CA LEU A 189 28.33 -9.38 -10.80
C LEU A 189 28.73 -10.82 -11.20
N PRO A 190 27.76 -11.70 -11.49
CA PRO A 190 28.04 -13.03 -12.04
C PRO A 190 28.66 -12.91 -13.44
N GLU A 191 29.43 -13.92 -13.84
CA GLU A 191 30.06 -13.97 -15.18
C GLU A 191 29.04 -14.11 -16.33
N TYR A 192 27.87 -14.65 -16.04
CA TYR A 192 26.77 -14.79 -16.99
C TYR A 192 25.65 -13.77 -16.71
N SER A 193 24.79 -13.58 -17.69
CA SER A 193 23.67 -12.63 -17.57
C SER A 193 22.37 -13.39 -17.27
N PRO A 194 21.90 -13.39 -16.00
CA PRO A 194 20.68 -14.08 -15.63
C PRO A 194 19.45 -13.40 -16.23
N ARG A 195 18.55 -14.21 -16.80
CA ARG A 195 17.26 -13.74 -17.31
C ARG A 195 16.15 -14.10 -16.31
N VAL A 196 15.30 -13.13 -16.02
CA VAL A 196 14.11 -13.31 -15.18
C VAL A 196 12.85 -12.93 -15.95
N MET A 197 11.72 -13.50 -15.57
CA MET A 197 10.43 -12.99 -16.01
C MET A 197 10.15 -11.69 -15.27
N GLY A 198 10.04 -10.59 -15.99
CA GLY A 198 9.85 -9.27 -15.38
C GLY A 198 9.43 -8.21 -16.39
N ASP A 199 9.04 -7.06 -15.89
CA ASP A 199 8.73 -5.88 -16.67
C ASP A 199 9.96 -4.96 -16.70
N ILE A 200 10.48 -4.64 -17.89
CA ILE A 200 11.68 -3.81 -18.06
C ILE A 200 11.50 -2.45 -17.39
N HIS A 201 10.36 -1.79 -17.60
CA HIS A 201 10.11 -0.45 -17.04
C HIS A 201 9.97 -0.48 -15.51
N ALA A 202 9.39 -1.57 -14.98
CA ALA A 202 9.33 -1.77 -13.53
C ALA A 202 10.74 -1.94 -12.94
N LEU A 203 11.62 -2.73 -13.57
CA LEU A 203 13.00 -2.91 -13.13
C LEU A 203 13.82 -1.62 -13.24
N GLU A 204 13.70 -0.88 -14.35
CA GLU A 204 14.33 0.43 -14.51
C GLU A 204 13.90 1.38 -13.40
N ARG A 205 12.61 1.40 -13.05
CA ARG A 205 12.09 2.26 -11.98
C ARG A 205 12.58 1.84 -10.60
N ILE A 206 12.68 0.53 -10.34
CA ILE A 206 13.24 -0.01 -9.09
C ILE A 206 14.67 0.45 -8.92
N PHE A 207 15.54 0.23 -9.93
CA PHE A 207 16.95 0.60 -9.87
C PHE A 207 17.14 2.12 -9.76
N THR A 208 16.41 2.90 -10.56
CA THR A 208 16.44 4.37 -10.48
C THR A 208 16.09 4.87 -9.08
N ASN A 209 15.08 4.28 -8.43
CA ASN A 209 14.68 4.69 -7.09
C ASN A 209 15.70 4.31 -6.02
N ILE A 210 16.30 3.11 -6.11
CA ILE A 210 17.29 2.66 -5.13
C ILE A 210 18.59 3.45 -5.29
N ILE A 211 19.11 3.60 -6.53
CA ILE A 211 20.34 4.36 -6.80
C ILE A 211 20.13 5.84 -6.47
N GLY A 212 18.97 6.41 -6.81
CA GLY A 212 18.62 7.79 -6.44
C GLY A 212 18.60 8.01 -4.92
N ASN A 213 18.10 7.03 -4.16
CA ASN A 213 18.14 7.08 -2.69
C ASN A 213 19.57 7.09 -2.14
N TYR A 214 20.48 6.34 -2.75
CA TYR A 214 21.90 6.41 -2.38
C TYR A 214 22.45 7.83 -2.52
N PHE A 215 22.21 8.53 -3.61
CA PHE A 215 22.71 9.91 -3.77
C PHE A 215 22.10 10.91 -2.77
N ILE A 216 20.89 10.67 -2.30
CA ILE A 216 20.22 11.55 -1.33
C ILE A 216 20.66 11.24 0.11
N HIS A 217 20.70 9.97 0.49
CA HIS A 217 20.85 9.51 1.88
C HIS A 217 22.16 8.75 2.15
N GLY A 218 22.81 8.24 1.10
CA GLY A 218 24.04 7.47 1.20
C GLY A 218 25.27 8.32 1.37
N GLU A 219 26.31 7.72 1.92
CA GLU A 219 27.67 8.24 2.05
C GLU A 219 28.69 7.14 1.73
N GLY A 220 29.81 7.51 1.16
CA GLY A 220 30.85 6.58 0.73
C GLY A 220 30.47 5.77 -0.50
N GLN A 221 31.03 4.57 -0.66
CA GLN A 221 30.89 3.75 -1.85
C GLN A 221 29.57 2.96 -1.83
N LEU A 222 28.90 2.89 -2.97
CA LEU A 222 27.75 2.01 -3.22
C LEU A 222 28.28 0.65 -3.67
N ALA A 223 27.98 -0.43 -2.93
CA ALA A 223 28.25 -1.79 -3.38
C ALA A 223 26.97 -2.45 -3.91
N ILE A 224 27.08 -3.09 -5.09
CA ILE A 224 25.97 -3.80 -5.74
C ILE A 224 26.44 -5.24 -5.98
N GLU A 225 25.76 -6.20 -5.34
CA GLU A 225 26.03 -7.62 -5.47
C GLU A 225 24.83 -8.31 -6.13
N VAL A 226 25.08 -9.15 -7.10
CA VAL A 226 24.07 -9.96 -7.76
C VAL A 226 24.38 -11.43 -7.56
N GLU A 227 23.49 -12.15 -6.89
CA GLU A 227 23.59 -13.58 -6.62
C GLU A 227 22.43 -14.32 -7.27
N ASP A 228 22.72 -15.32 -8.05
CA ASP A 228 21.72 -16.26 -8.56
C ASP A 228 21.56 -17.43 -7.59
N ARG A 229 20.35 -17.56 -7.01
CA ARG A 229 20.01 -18.58 -6.00
C ARG A 229 18.99 -19.56 -6.56
N GLN A 230 19.32 -20.26 -7.64
CA GLN A 230 18.54 -21.36 -8.28
C GLN A 230 17.08 -21.03 -8.64
N GLU A 231 16.30 -20.43 -7.74
CA GLU A 231 14.88 -20.08 -7.94
C GLU A 231 14.61 -18.58 -7.97
N MET A 232 15.57 -17.77 -7.51
CA MET A 232 15.43 -16.31 -7.49
C MET A 232 16.75 -15.59 -7.67
N LEU A 233 16.72 -14.48 -8.37
CA LEU A 233 17.86 -13.56 -8.50
C LEU A 233 17.83 -12.56 -7.33
N CYS A 234 18.89 -12.55 -6.53
CA CYS A 234 19.05 -11.63 -5.43
C CYS A 234 19.97 -10.47 -5.81
N ILE A 235 19.50 -9.24 -5.76
CA ILE A 235 20.29 -8.05 -6.02
C ILE A 235 20.39 -7.25 -4.72
N ARG A 236 21.58 -7.09 -4.19
CA ARG A 236 21.86 -6.40 -2.95
C ARG A 236 22.53 -5.06 -3.21
N PHE A 237 21.95 -3.99 -2.70
CA PHE A 237 22.52 -2.65 -2.70
C PHE A 237 22.94 -2.32 -1.26
N THR A 238 24.22 -1.99 -1.07
CA THR A 238 24.78 -1.68 0.24
C THR A 238 25.51 -0.35 0.20
N ASN A 239 25.20 0.53 1.14
CA ASN A 239 25.90 1.81 1.33
C ASN A 239 25.89 2.21 2.80
N ARG A 240 26.75 3.13 3.17
CA ARG A 240 26.70 3.80 4.48
C ARG A 240 25.67 4.92 4.45
N LEU A 241 25.05 5.19 5.59
CA LEU A 241 24.18 6.34 5.77
C LEU A 241 25.00 7.57 6.15
N LYS A 242 24.55 8.75 5.73
CA LYS A 242 25.14 10.03 6.14
C LYS A 242 25.15 10.15 7.67
N ALA A 243 26.22 10.74 8.20
CA ALA A 243 26.37 10.92 9.64
C ALA A 243 25.17 11.65 10.25
N GLY A 244 24.64 11.10 11.36
CA GLY A 244 23.46 11.63 12.05
C GLY A 244 22.11 11.18 11.50
N SER A 245 22.07 10.36 10.46
CA SER A 245 20.83 9.73 9.96
C SER A 245 20.34 8.64 10.93
N ARG A 246 19.03 8.66 11.23
CA ARG A 246 18.35 7.64 12.04
C ARG A 246 17.23 7.03 11.20
N VAL A 247 17.54 5.97 10.50
CA VAL A 247 16.56 5.31 9.61
C VAL A 247 15.72 4.32 10.42
N ASP A 248 14.41 4.52 10.44
CA ASP A 248 13.46 3.55 10.94
C ASP A 248 13.18 2.51 9.84
N THR A 249 13.83 1.35 9.93
CA THR A 249 13.76 0.27 8.95
C THR A 249 12.34 -0.29 8.76
N GLU A 250 11.46 -0.15 9.76
CA GLU A 250 10.06 -0.57 9.65
C GLU A 250 9.25 0.42 8.79
N LYS A 251 9.68 1.69 8.75
CA LYS A 251 8.96 2.77 8.06
C LYS A 251 9.54 3.17 6.72
N ILE A 252 10.74 2.75 6.33
CA ILE A 252 11.38 3.18 5.07
C ILE A 252 10.55 2.86 3.82
N PHE A 253 9.74 1.81 3.86
CA PHE A 253 8.82 1.43 2.80
C PHE A 253 7.42 2.04 2.97
N THR A 254 7.21 2.81 4.05
CA THR A 254 5.95 3.53 4.24
C THR A 254 5.92 4.73 3.31
N ARG A 255 4.76 4.99 2.74
CA ARG A 255 4.54 6.08 1.79
C ARG A 255 4.79 7.43 2.45
N PHE A 256 5.44 8.36 1.72
CA PHE A 256 5.74 9.72 2.18
C PHE A 256 6.59 9.78 3.46
N TYR A 257 7.19 8.66 3.85
CA TYR A 257 8.13 8.67 4.95
C TYR A 257 9.39 9.44 4.55
N LYS A 258 9.73 10.45 5.34
CA LYS A 258 10.95 11.23 5.26
C LYS A 258 11.55 11.28 6.66
N GLU A 259 12.82 10.93 6.78
CA GLU A 259 13.53 10.97 8.06
C GLU A 259 13.56 12.40 8.62
N ASP A 260 13.91 13.37 7.79
CA ASP A 260 13.93 14.80 8.13
C ASP A 260 13.34 15.61 6.96
N PRO A 261 12.12 16.15 7.10
CA PRO A 261 11.48 16.96 6.06
C PRO A 261 12.29 18.21 5.66
N SER A 262 13.15 18.70 6.56
CA SER A 262 13.95 19.91 6.32
C SER A 262 15.19 19.64 5.46
N ARG A 263 15.77 18.45 5.57
CA ARG A 263 16.97 18.00 4.84
C ARG A 263 16.68 17.37 3.48
N THR A 264 15.49 16.78 3.31
CA THR A 264 15.12 16.01 2.10
C THR A 264 14.18 16.78 1.18
N ARG A 265 14.47 18.06 0.90
CA ARG A 265 13.64 18.93 0.03
C ARG A 265 13.41 18.41 -1.39
N HIS A 266 14.17 17.43 -1.85
CA HIS A 266 14.10 16.88 -3.21
C HIS A 266 13.54 15.44 -3.30
N SER A 267 13.08 14.87 -2.20
CA SER A 267 12.53 13.51 -2.16
C SER A 267 11.03 13.55 -1.86
N SER A 268 10.23 12.85 -2.67
CA SER A 268 8.77 12.69 -2.44
C SER A 268 8.42 11.75 -1.28
N GLY A 269 9.38 10.90 -0.85
CA GLY A 269 9.11 9.80 0.07
C GLY A 269 8.30 8.65 -0.55
N LEU A 270 8.13 8.65 -1.88
CA LEU A 270 7.42 7.59 -2.62
C LEU A 270 8.37 6.53 -3.17
N GLY A 271 9.65 6.85 -3.39
CA GLY A 271 10.57 5.98 -4.14
C GLY A 271 10.63 4.54 -3.62
N LEU A 272 10.92 4.33 -2.33
CA LEU A 272 10.99 2.97 -1.75
C LEU A 272 9.62 2.29 -1.63
N SER A 273 8.55 3.02 -1.43
CA SER A 273 7.19 2.46 -1.44
C SER A 273 6.78 1.99 -2.85
N ILE A 274 7.22 2.67 -3.91
CA ILE A 274 7.05 2.25 -5.30
C ILE A 274 7.89 0.99 -5.57
N VAL A 275 9.14 0.93 -5.10
CA VAL A 275 9.99 -0.28 -5.21
C VAL A 275 9.27 -1.48 -4.60
N LYS A 276 8.79 -1.35 -3.36
CA LYS A 276 8.05 -2.42 -2.68
C LYS A 276 6.81 -2.85 -3.47
N ALA A 277 6.00 -1.91 -3.94
CA ALA A 277 4.78 -2.21 -4.68
C ALA A 277 5.05 -2.90 -6.02
N LEU A 278 6.12 -2.52 -6.74
CA LEU A 278 6.54 -3.15 -7.98
C LEU A 278 7.04 -4.57 -7.74
N MET A 279 7.86 -4.79 -6.71
CA MET A 279 8.35 -6.11 -6.32
C MET A 279 7.19 -7.04 -5.94
N GLU A 280 6.26 -6.59 -5.08
CA GLU A 280 5.08 -7.38 -4.71
C GLU A 280 4.18 -7.73 -5.90
N LYS A 281 4.09 -6.86 -6.91
CA LYS A 281 3.34 -7.16 -8.15
C LYS A 281 4.09 -8.15 -9.04
N ASN A 282 5.40 -8.07 -9.11
CA ASN A 282 6.22 -9.01 -9.87
C ASN A 282 6.15 -10.42 -9.28
N GLU A 283 6.25 -10.56 -7.95
CA GLU A 283 6.10 -11.85 -7.24
C GLU A 283 4.73 -12.51 -7.45
N ARG A 284 3.66 -11.72 -7.57
CA ARG A 284 2.30 -12.24 -7.79
C ARG A 284 2.03 -12.64 -9.23
N ALA A 285 2.84 -12.20 -10.15
CA ALA A 285 2.67 -12.42 -11.57
C ALA A 285 3.55 -13.58 -12.10
N CYS A 286 4.55 -14.02 -11.31
CA CYS A 286 5.34 -15.24 -11.50
C CYS A 286 4.71 -16.40 -10.75
#